data_fa6ab934911ca4498d8a6db0a3194d68
#
_entry.id   fa6ab934911ca4498d8a6db0a3194d68
#
_cell.length_a   1.000
_cell.length_b   1.000
_cell.length_c   1.000
_cell.angle_alpha   90.00
_cell.angle_beta   90.00
_cell.angle_gamma   90.00
#
_symmetry.space_group_name_H-M   'P 1'
#
loop_
_entity.id
_entity.type
_entity.pdbx_description
1 polymer ?
#
loop_
_entity_poly.entity_id
_entity_poly.type
_entity_poly.pdbx_seq_one_letter_code
_entity_poly.pdbx_strand_id
1 'polypeptide(L)'
;MTLEARAGREADAEAFLRSAQPLALNGKGTLKWYAIKLGPRKFGIFDTFANEAGRNAHLTGEIAKALTARASELFPVPPQVEKVEVLVNTPLKG
;
A
#
# COMPACT_ATOMS: atom_id res chain seq x y z
N MET A 1 -4.33 -4.05 -2.37
CA MET A 1 -4.13 -3.07 -3.46
C MET A 1 -3.04 -3.57 -4.38
N THR A 2 -3.28 -3.55 -5.67
CA THR A 2 -2.27 -3.91 -6.66
C THR A 2 -1.96 -2.71 -7.54
N LEU A 3 -0.69 -2.63 -7.95
CA LEU A 3 -0.13 -1.51 -8.70
C LEU A 3 0.77 -2.05 -9.79
N GLU A 4 0.75 -1.42 -10.96
CA GLU A 4 1.67 -1.76 -12.03
C GLU A 4 2.48 -0.52 -12.40
N ALA A 5 3.80 -0.63 -12.33
CA ALA A 5 4.68 0.50 -12.63
C ALA A 5 4.75 0.75 -14.13
N ARG A 6 4.88 2.02 -14.49
CA ARG A 6 5.13 2.42 -15.87
C ARG A 6 6.48 1.86 -16.34
N ALA A 7 6.54 1.39 -17.57
CA ALA A 7 7.79 0.88 -18.15
C ALA A 7 8.88 1.96 -18.05
N GLY A 8 10.05 1.56 -17.54
CA GLY A 8 11.15 2.48 -17.31
C GLY A 8 11.11 3.23 -15.99
N ARG A 9 10.02 3.06 -15.20
CA ARG A 9 9.87 3.72 -13.90
C ARG A 9 9.77 2.73 -12.74
N GLU A 10 10.23 1.50 -12.96
CA GLU A 10 10.13 0.42 -11.96
C GLU A 10 10.90 0.77 -10.68
N ALA A 11 12.11 1.29 -10.83
CA ALA A 11 12.93 1.68 -9.68
C ALA A 11 12.31 2.84 -8.91
N ASP A 12 11.71 3.78 -9.61
CA ASP A 12 11.04 4.93 -8.98
C ASP A 12 9.80 4.48 -8.23
N ALA A 13 9.04 3.54 -8.78
CA ALA A 13 7.87 2.99 -8.12
C ALA A 13 8.27 2.25 -6.83
N GLU A 14 9.32 1.45 -6.88
CA GLU A 14 9.82 0.75 -5.69
C GLU A 14 10.29 1.73 -4.62
N ALA A 15 11.04 2.76 -5.02
CA ALA A 15 11.52 3.79 -4.10
C ALA A 15 10.34 4.52 -3.44
N PHE A 16 9.30 4.83 -4.22
CA PHE A 16 8.10 5.47 -3.70
C PHE A 16 7.44 4.61 -2.63
N LEU A 17 7.27 3.32 -2.89
CA LEU A 17 6.64 2.42 -1.92
C LEU A 17 7.48 2.26 -0.66
N ARG A 18 8.81 2.18 -0.79
CA ARG A 18 9.70 2.13 0.38
C ARG A 18 9.58 3.41 1.21
N SER A 19 9.45 4.54 0.57
CA SER A 19 9.35 5.84 1.26
C SER A 19 8.02 6.01 1.99
N ALA A 20 7.01 5.21 1.66
CA ALA A 20 5.70 5.26 2.29
C ALA A 20 5.67 4.59 3.67
N GLN A 21 6.66 3.76 4.00
CA GLN A 21 6.69 3.03 5.28
C GLN A 21 6.57 3.94 6.51
N PRO A 22 7.32 5.06 6.62
CA PRO A 22 7.17 5.93 7.78
C PRO A 22 5.75 6.49 7.94
N LEU A 23 5.06 6.75 6.84
CA LEU A 23 3.69 7.24 6.89
C LEU A 23 2.74 6.15 7.42
N ALA A 24 2.98 4.90 7.03
CA ALA A 24 2.20 3.78 7.53
C ALA A 24 2.42 3.56 9.02
N LEU A 25 3.67 3.71 9.50
CA LEU A 25 4.01 3.58 10.92
C LEU A 25 3.29 4.62 11.77
N ASN A 26 3.04 5.81 11.23
CA ASN A 26 2.36 6.88 11.94
C ASN A 26 0.84 6.82 11.79
N GLY A 27 0.32 5.90 10.97
CA GLY A 27 -1.11 5.76 10.75
C GLY A 27 -1.83 5.16 11.96
N LYS A 28 -2.82 5.87 12.48
CA LYS A 28 -3.65 5.37 13.57
C LYS A 28 -4.59 4.30 13.02
N GLY A 29 -4.71 3.19 13.75
CA GLY A 29 -5.60 2.11 13.36
C GLY A 29 -5.01 1.11 12.37
N THR A 30 -3.84 1.39 11.80
CA THR A 30 -3.13 0.44 10.96
C THR A 30 -2.30 -0.48 11.83
N LEU A 31 -2.57 -1.78 11.79
CA LEU A 31 -1.85 -2.77 12.59
C LEU A 31 -0.58 -3.23 11.88
N LYS A 32 -0.70 -3.60 10.61
CA LYS A 32 0.42 -4.03 9.79
C LYS A 32 0.29 -3.48 8.39
N TRP A 33 1.43 -3.23 7.74
CA TRP A 33 1.49 -2.70 6.40
C TRP A 33 2.66 -3.33 5.67
N TYR A 34 2.39 -3.86 4.48
CA TYR A 34 3.42 -4.48 3.64
C TYR A 34 3.36 -3.86 2.25
N ALA A 35 4.53 -3.46 1.73
CA ALA A 35 4.71 -3.21 0.32
C ALA A 35 5.41 -4.43 -0.27
N ILE A 36 4.84 -5.02 -1.31
CA ILE A 36 5.35 -6.26 -1.87
C ILE A 36 5.62 -6.10 -3.35
N LYS A 37 6.55 -6.90 -3.86
CA LYS A 37 6.88 -6.94 -5.27
C LYS A 37 6.42 -8.28 -5.83
N LEU A 38 5.52 -8.21 -6.81
CA LEU A 38 4.91 -9.39 -7.40
C LEU A 38 5.56 -9.80 -8.72
N GLY A 39 6.28 -8.88 -9.35
CA GLY A 39 6.96 -9.12 -10.61
C GLY A 39 7.83 -7.91 -10.95
N PRO A 40 8.49 -7.90 -12.12
CA PRO A 40 9.41 -6.80 -12.47
C PRO A 40 8.76 -5.42 -12.42
N ARG A 41 7.47 -5.30 -12.76
CA ARG A 41 6.74 -4.04 -12.76
C ARG A 41 5.48 -4.08 -11.90
N LYS A 42 5.20 -5.21 -11.24
CA LYS A 42 3.98 -5.37 -10.47
C LYS A 42 4.28 -5.33 -8.99
N PHE A 43 3.54 -4.50 -8.27
CA PHE A 43 3.69 -4.29 -6.85
C PHE A 43 2.34 -4.43 -6.16
N GLY A 44 2.37 -4.54 -4.85
CA GLY A 44 1.16 -4.58 -4.06
C GLY A 44 1.35 -3.96 -2.70
N ILE A 45 0.24 -3.64 -2.08
CA ILE A 45 0.19 -3.21 -0.69
C ILE A 45 -0.86 -4.09 -0.01
N PHE A 46 -0.46 -4.73 1.09
CA PHE A 46 -1.37 -5.47 1.94
C PHE A 46 -1.25 -4.89 3.35
N ASP A 47 -2.38 -4.58 3.94
CA ASP A 47 -2.40 -4.00 5.27
C ASP A 47 -3.60 -4.49 6.06
N THR A 48 -3.46 -4.42 7.39
CA THR A 48 -4.51 -4.84 8.30
C THR A 48 -4.81 -3.71 9.28
N PHE A 49 -6.04 -3.68 9.77
CA PHE A 49 -6.56 -2.60 10.61
C PHE A 49 -7.31 -3.17 11.80
N ALA A 50 -7.36 -2.39 12.88
CA ALA A 50 -8.08 -2.80 14.08
C ALA A 50 -9.60 -2.91 13.82
N ASN A 51 -10.12 -2.06 12.92
CA ASN A 51 -11.53 -2.02 12.58
C ASN A 51 -11.74 -1.29 11.25
N GLU A 52 -12.99 -1.20 10.82
CA GLU A 52 -13.33 -0.54 9.56
C GLU A 52 -13.00 0.95 9.57
N ALA A 53 -13.15 1.61 10.70
CA ALA A 53 -12.80 3.02 10.83
C ALA A 53 -11.31 3.24 10.59
N GLY A 54 -10.44 2.36 11.08
CA GLY A 54 -9.01 2.40 10.84
C GLY A 54 -8.67 2.23 9.37
N ARG A 55 -9.33 1.30 8.68
CA ARG A 55 -9.15 1.10 7.25
C ARG A 55 -9.57 2.33 6.45
N ASN A 56 -10.71 2.92 6.78
CA ASN A 56 -11.19 4.11 6.11
C ASN A 56 -10.25 5.30 6.32
N ALA A 57 -9.72 5.45 7.51
CA ALA A 57 -8.73 6.50 7.81
C ALA A 57 -7.48 6.33 6.96
N HIS A 58 -7.00 5.09 6.77
CA HIS A 58 -5.85 4.81 5.91
C HIS A 58 -6.15 5.17 4.45
N LEU A 59 -7.32 4.80 3.94
CA LEU A 59 -7.69 5.06 2.55
C LEU A 59 -7.80 6.55 2.23
N THR A 60 -7.98 7.40 3.24
CA THR A 60 -8.06 8.84 3.08
C THR A 60 -6.84 9.58 3.65
N GLY A 61 -5.82 8.85 4.10
CA GLY A 61 -4.66 9.40 4.79
C GLY A 61 -3.53 9.84 3.86
N GLU A 62 -2.37 10.08 4.47
CA GLU A 62 -1.21 10.64 3.77
C GLU A 62 -0.67 9.73 2.65
N ILE A 63 -0.67 8.41 2.86
CA ILE A 63 -0.21 7.48 1.82
C ILE A 63 -1.13 7.53 0.61
N ALA A 64 -2.44 7.54 0.83
CA ALA A 64 -3.41 7.61 -0.25
C ALA A 64 -3.28 8.92 -1.02
N LYS A 65 -3.07 10.03 -0.32
CA LYS A 65 -2.84 11.34 -0.94
C LYS A 65 -1.56 11.35 -1.77
N ALA A 66 -0.48 10.83 -1.23
CA ALA A 66 0.81 10.76 -1.92
C ALA A 66 0.71 9.87 -3.17
N LEU A 67 0.03 8.74 -3.06
CA LEU A 67 -0.18 7.83 -4.17
C LEU A 67 -0.99 8.51 -5.27
N THR A 68 -2.05 9.20 -4.92
CA THR A 68 -2.87 9.93 -5.89
C THR A 68 -2.06 11.01 -6.60
N ALA A 69 -1.24 11.74 -5.86
CA ALA A 69 -0.42 12.82 -6.41
C ALA A 69 0.61 12.31 -7.42
N ARG A 70 1.12 11.09 -7.25
CA ARG A 70 2.17 10.53 -8.11
C ARG A 70 1.71 9.40 -9.02
N ALA A 71 0.43 9.06 -8.95
CA ALA A 71 -0.08 7.90 -9.67
C ALA A 71 0.15 8.00 -11.18
N SER A 72 -0.11 9.16 -11.77
CA SER A 72 0.03 9.33 -13.22
C SER A 72 1.48 9.26 -13.69
N GLU A 73 2.44 9.58 -12.82
CA GLU A 73 3.87 9.49 -13.17
C GLU A 73 4.38 8.06 -13.13
N LEU A 74 3.99 7.31 -12.12
CA LEU A 74 4.57 6.01 -11.81
C LEU A 74 3.72 4.84 -12.29
N PHE A 75 2.39 5.02 -12.33
CA PHE A 75 1.46 3.95 -12.61
C PHE A 75 0.50 4.36 -13.74
N PRO A 76 0.54 3.68 -14.90
CA PRO A 76 -0.32 4.04 -16.03
C PRO A 76 -1.79 3.72 -15.81
N VAL A 77 -2.08 2.81 -14.87
CA VAL A 77 -3.44 2.40 -14.52
C VAL A 77 -3.67 2.74 -13.06
N PRO A 78 -4.84 3.29 -12.70
CA PRO A 78 -5.13 3.56 -11.28
C PRO A 78 -4.98 2.30 -10.42
N PRO A 79 -4.48 2.45 -9.18
CA PRO A 79 -4.35 1.30 -8.27
C PRO A 79 -5.67 0.59 -8.06
N GLN A 80 -5.62 -0.74 -8.04
CA GLN A 80 -6.78 -1.58 -7.78
C GLN A 80 -6.88 -1.82 -6.28
N VAL A 81 -7.94 -1.32 -5.65
CA VAL A 81 -8.17 -1.47 -4.21
C VAL A 81 -9.22 -2.54 -3.98
N GLU A 82 -8.86 -3.55 -3.20
CA GLU A 82 -9.79 -4.59 -2.76
C GLU A 82 -9.84 -4.57 -1.24
N LYS A 83 -11.05 -4.45 -0.69
CA LYS A 83 -11.28 -4.59 0.74
C LYS A 83 -11.43 -6.06 1.03
N VAL A 84 -10.51 -6.62 1.82
CA VAL A 84 -10.51 -8.03 2.13
C VAL A 84 -10.78 -8.25 3.60
N GLU A 85 -11.34 -9.41 3.92
CA GLU A 85 -11.59 -9.83 5.28
C GLU A 85 -10.58 -10.91 5.64
N VAL A 86 -9.84 -10.69 6.73
CA VAL A 86 -8.88 -11.68 7.24
C VAL A 86 -9.65 -12.70 8.06
N LEU A 87 -9.67 -13.94 7.62
CA LEU A 87 -10.41 -15.00 8.32
C LEU A 87 -9.61 -15.56 9.48
N VAL A 88 -8.32 -15.79 9.27
CA VAL A 88 -7.41 -16.29 10.30
C VAL A 88 -6.03 -15.70 10.09
N ASN A 89 -5.26 -15.61 11.15
CA ASN A 89 -3.86 -15.24 11.06
C ASN A 89 -3.05 -15.96 12.13
N THR A 90 -1.75 -15.97 11.95
CA THR A 90 -0.82 -16.50 12.96
C THR A 90 -0.25 -15.30 13.71
N PRO A 91 -0.32 -15.26 15.04
CA PRO A 91 0.32 -14.22 15.82
C PRO A 91 1.84 -14.24 15.59
N LEU A 92 2.49 -13.10 15.81
CA LEU A 92 3.94 -13.01 15.71
C LEU A 92 4.60 -14.03 16.66
N LYS A 93 5.45 -14.88 16.10
CA LYS A 93 6.22 -15.86 16.87
C LYS A 93 7.52 -15.19 17.30
N GLY A 94 7.70 -15.07 18.60
CA GLY A 94 8.84 -14.36 19.17
C GLY A 94 10.01 -15.19 19.48
#